data_c1a179cf52efd193a70367d6c884c69e
#
_entry.id   c1a179cf52efd193a70367d6c884c69e
#
_cell.length_a   1.000
_cell.length_b   1.000
_cell.length_c   1.000
_cell.angle_alpha   90.00
_cell.angle_beta   90.00
_cell.angle_gamma   90.00
#
_symmetry.space_group_name_H-M   'P 1'
#
loop_
_entity.id
_entity.type
_entity.pdbx_description
1 polymer ?
#
loop_
_entity_poly.entity_id
_entity_poly.type
_entity_poly.pdbx_seq_one_letter_code
_entity_poly.pdbx_strand_id
1 'polypeptide(L)'
;MRTILITGGTGLVGKKLVQHLIQKNYEVIILTRKLTDAPHQKNVSYALWNVKEGTIDVDALQKADAIFHLAGAGVMDKKWDEAYRKEIEESRTKSSALLVNTLQKIDHKVKVLVSASAIGWYGEDKIPNRYFTENENADEAFLGMVCKKWEQSVEAAEQLGIRVCKLRTGIVLSNDGGAYKEFKAPLKLGVASILGNGKQMVSWIHVDDLCRQYLFALENDKMNGSYNAVAPKPVSNKTLTLEIAKNVKGKFYIPVHVPTFVLKIMMGDRSVEILKSATVSCDKIKEAGFTFLYPSIEAAVEEIEKK
;
A
#
# COMPACT_ATOMS: atom_id res chain seq x y z
N MET A 1 -20.23 -18.85 -2.14
CA MET A 1 -19.06 -18.25 -1.49
C MET A 1 -18.33 -17.45 -2.54
N ARG A 2 -17.91 -16.20 -2.26
CA ARG A 2 -17.21 -15.38 -3.25
C ARG A 2 -15.73 -15.75 -3.28
N THR A 3 -15.16 -15.82 -4.47
CA THR A 3 -13.75 -16.13 -4.70
C THR A 3 -13.00 -14.82 -5.03
N ILE A 4 -11.97 -14.52 -4.25
CA ILE A 4 -11.14 -13.32 -4.41
C ILE A 4 -9.78 -13.74 -4.95
N LEU A 5 -9.42 -13.24 -6.12
CA LEU A 5 -8.08 -13.42 -6.67
C LEU A 5 -7.18 -12.28 -6.20
N ILE A 6 -6.00 -12.61 -5.68
CA ILE A 6 -5.06 -11.62 -5.13
C ILE A 6 -3.72 -11.73 -5.85
N THR A 7 -3.23 -10.61 -6.37
CA THR A 7 -1.82 -10.46 -6.73
C THR A 7 -1.07 -9.82 -5.58
N GLY A 8 0.19 -10.21 -5.37
CA GLY A 8 0.96 -9.69 -4.22
C GLY A 8 0.47 -10.21 -2.86
N GLY A 9 -0.32 -11.30 -2.83
CA GLY A 9 -0.86 -11.91 -1.60
C GLY A 9 0.20 -12.42 -0.62
N THR A 10 1.44 -12.60 -1.05
CA THR A 10 2.57 -13.00 -0.20
C THR A 10 3.34 -11.82 0.42
N GLY A 11 3.01 -10.58 0.03
CA GLY A 11 3.61 -9.36 0.57
C GLY A 11 3.04 -8.97 1.95
N LEU A 12 3.56 -7.86 2.52
CA LEU A 12 3.16 -7.36 3.84
C LEU A 12 1.64 -7.17 3.97
N VAL A 13 1.07 -6.35 3.12
CA VAL A 13 -0.37 -6.07 3.12
C VAL A 13 -1.16 -7.29 2.66
N GLY A 14 -0.67 -8.01 1.62
CA GLY A 14 -1.35 -9.16 1.05
C GLY A 14 -1.58 -10.30 2.04
N LYS A 15 -0.57 -10.66 2.83
CA LYS A 15 -0.69 -11.69 3.87
C LYS A 15 -1.78 -11.35 4.90
N LYS A 16 -1.80 -10.10 5.36
CA LYS A 16 -2.78 -9.64 6.33
C LYS A 16 -4.18 -9.61 5.71
N LEU A 17 -4.29 -9.16 4.47
CA LEU A 17 -5.56 -9.14 3.73
C LEU A 17 -6.13 -10.54 3.49
N VAL A 18 -5.29 -11.52 3.18
CA VAL A 18 -5.67 -12.93 3.08
C VAL A 18 -6.28 -13.43 4.40
N GLN A 19 -5.67 -13.09 5.55
CA GLN A 19 -6.22 -13.45 6.87
C GLN A 19 -7.62 -12.85 7.09
N HIS A 20 -7.81 -11.56 6.80
CA HIS A 20 -9.12 -10.89 6.90
C HIS A 20 -10.18 -11.54 6.00
N LEU A 21 -9.81 -11.92 4.78
CA LEU A 21 -10.73 -12.58 3.83
C LEU A 21 -11.17 -13.96 4.33
N ILE A 22 -10.23 -14.76 4.85
CA ILE A 22 -10.53 -16.10 5.39
C ILE A 22 -11.45 -15.99 6.60
N GLN A 23 -11.21 -15.03 7.50
CA GLN A 23 -12.08 -14.79 8.66
C GLN A 23 -13.52 -14.44 8.26
N LYS A 24 -13.69 -13.82 7.07
CA LYS A 24 -15.00 -13.53 6.48
C LYS A 24 -15.54 -14.63 5.56
N ASN A 25 -14.93 -15.82 5.57
CA ASN A 25 -15.32 -16.97 4.76
C ASN A 25 -15.28 -16.75 3.24
N TYR A 26 -14.35 -15.92 2.73
CA TYR A 26 -14.05 -15.86 1.31
C TYR A 26 -13.14 -17.02 0.90
N GLU A 27 -13.23 -17.44 -0.37
CA GLU A 27 -12.20 -18.23 -1.03
C GLU A 27 -11.15 -17.30 -1.61
N VAL A 28 -9.88 -17.65 -1.47
CA VAL A 28 -8.77 -16.82 -1.91
C VAL A 28 -7.89 -17.59 -2.88
N ILE A 29 -7.65 -17.02 -4.05
CA ILE A 29 -6.66 -17.52 -5.02
C ILE A 29 -5.50 -16.52 -5.06
N ILE A 30 -4.31 -16.94 -4.67
CA ILE A 30 -3.11 -16.10 -4.68
C ILE A 30 -2.35 -16.34 -5.97
N LEU A 31 -2.23 -15.31 -6.82
CA LEU A 31 -1.33 -15.36 -7.97
C LEU A 31 0.12 -15.21 -7.50
N THR A 32 0.94 -16.19 -7.84
CA THR A 32 2.36 -16.25 -7.47
C THR A 32 3.24 -16.61 -8.65
N ARG A 33 4.51 -16.20 -8.60
CA ARG A 33 5.53 -16.56 -9.61
C ARG A 33 6.05 -17.99 -9.45
N LYS A 34 5.87 -18.58 -8.27
CA LYS A 34 6.27 -19.97 -7.96
C LYS A 34 5.22 -20.56 -7.03
N LEU A 35 4.80 -21.78 -7.31
CA LEU A 35 4.06 -22.58 -6.34
C LEU A 35 5.03 -22.91 -5.22
N THR A 36 4.72 -22.49 -4.02
CA THR A 36 5.50 -22.81 -2.83
C THR A 36 4.85 -23.98 -2.11
N ASP A 37 5.64 -24.75 -1.37
CA ASP A 37 5.14 -25.76 -0.41
C ASP A 37 4.50 -25.07 0.82
N ALA A 38 3.75 -23.98 0.57
CA ALA A 38 3.06 -23.27 1.62
C ALA A 38 2.09 -24.21 2.33
N PRO A 39 1.98 -24.15 3.66
CA PRO A 39 1.10 -25.04 4.41
C PRO A 39 -0.32 -24.89 3.88
N HIS A 40 -0.99 -26.02 3.73
CA HIS A 40 -2.36 -26.06 3.23
C HIS A 40 -3.25 -25.26 4.18
N GLN A 41 -3.72 -24.11 3.71
CA GLN A 41 -4.63 -23.26 4.47
C GLN A 41 -6.04 -23.41 3.88
N LYS A 42 -7.01 -23.70 4.74
CA LYS A 42 -8.41 -23.81 4.30
C LYS A 42 -8.83 -22.51 3.57
N ASN A 43 -9.51 -22.66 2.45
CA ASN A 43 -10.00 -21.58 1.58
C ASN A 43 -8.90 -20.73 0.92
N VAL A 44 -7.64 -21.22 0.85
CA VAL A 44 -6.56 -20.57 0.09
C VAL A 44 -6.01 -21.55 -0.94
N SER A 45 -5.89 -21.09 -2.16
CA SER A 45 -5.22 -21.78 -3.26
C SER A 45 -4.22 -20.86 -3.94
N TYR A 46 -3.31 -21.45 -4.71
CA TYR A 46 -2.27 -20.71 -5.42
C TYR A 46 -2.37 -21.02 -6.91
N ALA A 47 -2.17 -20.01 -7.73
CA ALA A 47 -2.13 -20.13 -9.17
C ALA A 47 -0.91 -19.40 -9.74
N LEU A 48 -0.38 -19.86 -10.86
CA LEU A 48 0.82 -19.29 -11.46
C LEU A 48 0.51 -18.08 -12.33
N TRP A 49 1.41 -17.12 -12.28
CA TRP A 49 1.51 -16.06 -13.27
C TRP A 49 2.98 -15.63 -13.44
N ASN A 50 3.30 -15.18 -14.65
CA ASN A 50 4.61 -14.60 -14.94
C ASN A 50 4.44 -13.33 -15.79
N VAL A 51 4.60 -12.19 -15.14
CA VAL A 51 4.43 -10.86 -15.80
C VAL A 51 5.47 -10.64 -16.90
N LYS A 52 6.70 -11.20 -16.76
CA LYS A 52 7.76 -11.07 -17.77
C LYS A 52 7.46 -11.86 -19.04
N GLU A 53 6.88 -13.04 -18.88
CA GLU A 53 6.53 -13.93 -19.98
C GLU A 53 5.09 -13.68 -20.48
N GLY A 54 4.33 -12.83 -19.82
CA GLY A 54 2.95 -12.53 -20.17
C GLY A 54 2.00 -13.70 -19.95
N THR A 55 2.29 -14.61 -19.02
CA THR A 55 1.47 -15.79 -18.72
C THR A 55 0.72 -15.65 -17.40
N ILE A 56 -0.52 -16.16 -17.35
CA ILE A 56 -1.37 -16.16 -16.18
C ILE A 56 -2.32 -17.36 -16.24
N ASP A 57 -2.61 -17.95 -15.10
CA ASP A 57 -3.58 -19.03 -14.96
C ASP A 57 -4.99 -18.50 -15.25
N VAL A 58 -5.53 -18.93 -16.40
CA VAL A 58 -6.85 -18.50 -16.89
C VAL A 58 -7.98 -19.07 -16.03
N ASP A 59 -7.86 -20.30 -15.57
CA ASP A 59 -8.88 -20.93 -14.72
C ASP A 59 -9.03 -20.19 -13.39
N ALA A 60 -7.93 -19.67 -12.86
CA ALA A 60 -7.95 -18.84 -11.64
C ALA A 60 -8.73 -17.54 -11.87
N LEU A 61 -8.56 -16.89 -13.03
CA LEU A 61 -9.30 -15.67 -13.38
C LEU A 61 -10.80 -15.95 -13.60
N GLN A 62 -11.15 -17.03 -14.26
CA GLN A 62 -12.55 -17.43 -14.51
C GLN A 62 -13.30 -17.75 -13.21
N LYS A 63 -12.59 -18.30 -12.20
CA LYS A 63 -13.16 -18.58 -10.88
C LYS A 63 -13.36 -17.35 -10.02
N ALA A 64 -12.68 -16.24 -10.32
CA ALA A 64 -12.70 -15.05 -9.48
C ALA A 64 -13.98 -14.22 -9.62
N ASP A 65 -14.58 -13.84 -8.51
CA ASP A 65 -15.68 -12.86 -8.44
C ASP A 65 -15.17 -11.42 -8.30
N ALA A 66 -13.96 -11.27 -7.72
CA ALA A 66 -13.28 -9.99 -7.55
C ALA A 66 -11.76 -10.16 -7.57
N ILE A 67 -11.05 -9.08 -7.84
CA ILE A 67 -9.59 -9.05 -7.89
C ILE A 67 -9.06 -7.98 -6.92
N PHE A 68 -8.11 -8.37 -6.04
CA PHE A 68 -7.27 -7.45 -5.30
C PHE A 68 -5.88 -7.40 -5.93
N HIS A 69 -5.53 -6.26 -6.50
CA HIS A 69 -4.27 -6.10 -7.22
C HIS A 69 -3.27 -5.29 -6.39
N LEU A 70 -2.35 -6.02 -5.69
CA LEU A 70 -1.32 -5.43 -4.83
C LEU A 70 0.10 -5.64 -5.35
N ALA A 71 0.27 -6.29 -6.50
CA ALA A 71 1.60 -6.60 -7.02
C ALA A 71 2.36 -5.33 -7.43
N GLY A 72 3.62 -5.26 -7.04
CA GLY A 72 4.54 -4.19 -7.38
C GLY A 72 5.86 -4.36 -6.64
N ALA A 73 6.98 -3.97 -7.27
CA ALA A 73 8.29 -3.93 -6.61
C ALA A 73 8.28 -2.88 -5.49
N GLY A 74 8.94 -3.16 -4.38
CA GLY A 74 9.04 -2.22 -3.26
C GLY A 74 9.84 -0.99 -3.65
N VAL A 75 9.30 0.20 -3.43
CA VAL A 75 9.93 1.47 -3.85
C VAL A 75 11.25 1.70 -3.13
N MET A 76 11.39 1.20 -1.90
CA MET A 76 12.56 1.42 -1.05
C MET A 76 13.54 0.24 -1.02
N ASP A 77 13.29 -0.86 -1.75
CA ASP A 77 14.07 -2.09 -1.64
C ASP A 77 15.51 -1.95 -2.21
N LYS A 78 15.67 -1.18 -3.29
CA LYS A 78 16.97 -0.96 -3.96
C LYS A 78 17.21 0.52 -4.24
N LYS A 79 18.44 0.89 -4.61
CA LYS A 79 18.75 2.25 -5.11
C LYS A 79 17.96 2.53 -6.39
N TRP A 80 17.61 3.80 -6.61
CA TRP A 80 16.89 4.25 -7.80
C TRP A 80 17.84 4.53 -8.97
N ASP A 81 18.52 3.50 -9.46
CA ASP A 81 19.13 3.54 -10.78
C ASP A 81 18.06 3.40 -11.89
N GLU A 82 18.46 3.58 -13.12
CA GLU A 82 17.56 3.51 -14.27
C GLU A 82 16.83 2.15 -14.36
N ALA A 83 17.56 1.07 -14.15
CA ALA A 83 17.01 -0.29 -14.20
C ALA A 83 15.94 -0.51 -13.10
N TYR A 84 16.20 -0.02 -11.88
CA TYR A 84 15.25 -0.20 -10.79
C TYR A 84 14.04 0.75 -10.89
N ARG A 85 14.22 1.97 -11.36
CA ARG A 85 13.11 2.87 -11.71
C ARG A 85 12.17 2.21 -12.73
N LYS A 86 12.73 1.60 -13.76
CA LYS A 86 11.98 0.83 -14.75
C LYS A 86 11.27 -0.39 -14.11
N GLU A 87 11.94 -1.14 -13.23
CA GLU A 87 11.34 -2.25 -12.48
C GLU A 87 10.14 -1.79 -11.66
N ILE A 88 10.26 -0.65 -10.95
CA ILE A 88 9.18 -0.07 -10.15
C ILE A 88 7.95 0.24 -11.02
N GLU A 89 8.14 0.87 -12.17
CA GLU A 89 7.06 1.20 -13.11
C GLU A 89 6.47 -0.06 -13.75
N GLU A 90 7.30 -0.90 -14.34
CA GLU A 90 6.86 -2.06 -15.12
C GLU A 90 6.21 -3.14 -14.27
N SER A 91 6.67 -3.34 -13.03
CA SER A 91 6.05 -4.30 -12.12
C SER A 91 4.59 -3.98 -11.81
N ARG A 92 4.19 -2.72 -11.96
CA ARG A 92 2.81 -2.21 -11.78
C ARG A 92 2.03 -2.20 -13.08
N THR A 93 2.55 -1.51 -14.07
CA THR A 93 1.84 -1.32 -15.35
C THR A 93 1.70 -2.61 -16.15
N LYS A 94 2.76 -3.42 -16.25
CA LYS A 94 2.71 -4.70 -16.98
C LYS A 94 1.87 -5.74 -16.25
N SER A 95 1.89 -5.77 -14.93
CA SER A 95 1.05 -6.69 -14.16
C SER A 95 -0.44 -6.35 -14.29
N SER A 96 -0.79 -5.06 -14.24
CA SER A 96 -2.15 -4.58 -14.50
C SER A 96 -2.60 -4.91 -15.92
N ALA A 97 -1.76 -4.60 -16.90
CA ALA A 97 -2.05 -4.89 -18.31
C ALA A 97 -2.24 -6.39 -18.57
N LEU A 98 -1.44 -7.25 -17.95
CA LEU A 98 -1.61 -8.70 -18.07
C LEU A 98 -2.97 -9.17 -17.55
N LEU A 99 -3.40 -8.68 -16.38
CA LEU A 99 -4.73 -8.96 -15.82
C LEU A 99 -5.85 -8.50 -16.76
N VAL A 100 -5.84 -7.24 -17.17
CA VAL A 100 -6.90 -6.63 -17.97
C VAL A 100 -6.97 -7.26 -19.36
N ASN A 101 -5.83 -7.43 -20.04
CA ASN A 101 -5.77 -8.03 -21.38
C ASN A 101 -6.20 -9.50 -21.38
N THR A 102 -5.97 -10.22 -20.28
CA THR A 102 -6.44 -11.59 -20.18
C THR A 102 -7.95 -11.62 -19.94
N LEU A 103 -8.47 -10.81 -19.02
CA LEU A 103 -9.92 -10.70 -18.79
C LEU A 103 -10.68 -10.32 -20.07
N GLN A 104 -10.10 -9.45 -20.90
CA GLN A 104 -10.71 -9.07 -22.19
C GLN A 104 -10.88 -10.24 -23.16
N LYS A 105 -10.07 -11.31 -23.03
CA LYS A 105 -10.02 -12.45 -23.97
C LYS A 105 -10.75 -13.69 -23.50
N ILE A 106 -11.24 -13.70 -22.27
CA ILE A 106 -11.88 -14.85 -21.65
C ILE A 106 -13.27 -14.52 -21.12
N ASP A 107 -14.11 -15.51 -20.97
CA ASP A 107 -15.33 -15.37 -20.19
C ASP A 107 -14.98 -15.28 -18.71
N HIS A 108 -15.46 -14.27 -18.02
CA HIS A 108 -15.20 -14.05 -16.62
C HIS A 108 -16.44 -13.52 -15.87
N LYS A 109 -16.45 -13.68 -14.55
CA LYS A 109 -17.51 -13.18 -13.67
C LYS A 109 -17.04 -12.08 -12.71
N VAL A 110 -15.83 -11.55 -12.92
CA VAL A 110 -15.25 -10.48 -12.10
C VAL A 110 -16.13 -9.24 -12.18
N LYS A 111 -16.59 -8.74 -11.01
CA LYS A 111 -17.43 -7.54 -10.87
C LYS A 111 -16.68 -6.32 -10.36
N VAL A 112 -15.59 -6.55 -9.60
CA VAL A 112 -14.81 -5.46 -9.01
C VAL A 112 -13.33 -5.79 -9.01
N LEU A 113 -12.51 -4.78 -9.33
CA LEU A 113 -11.07 -4.77 -9.20
C LEU A 113 -10.69 -3.66 -8.21
N VAL A 114 -10.14 -4.05 -7.06
CA VAL A 114 -9.57 -3.09 -6.09
C VAL A 114 -8.06 -3.13 -6.22
N SER A 115 -7.50 -2.05 -6.74
CA SER A 115 -6.06 -1.92 -6.97
C SER A 115 -5.40 -1.11 -5.88
N ALA A 116 -4.21 -1.52 -5.50
CA ALA A 116 -3.30 -0.63 -4.80
C ALA A 116 -2.91 0.54 -5.72
N SER A 117 -2.74 1.69 -5.10
CA SER A 117 -2.05 2.87 -5.58
C SER A 117 -1.29 3.46 -4.39
N ALA A 118 -0.69 4.63 -4.51
CA ALA A 118 0.07 5.21 -3.41
C ALA A 118 -0.08 6.74 -3.35
N ILE A 119 0.11 7.33 -2.16
CA ILE A 119 0.19 8.78 -1.97
C ILE A 119 1.44 9.40 -2.65
N GLY A 120 2.32 8.57 -3.22
CA GLY A 120 3.33 9.01 -4.17
C GLY A 120 2.75 9.73 -5.39
N TRP A 121 1.43 9.58 -5.64
CA TRP A 121 0.64 10.39 -6.58
C TRP A 121 0.84 11.89 -6.33
N TYR A 122 0.89 12.28 -5.05
CA TYR A 122 1.02 13.66 -4.62
C TYR A 122 2.49 14.06 -4.49
N GLY A 123 2.77 15.31 -4.78
CA GLY A 123 4.07 15.89 -4.54
C GLY A 123 4.29 16.29 -3.09
N GLU A 124 5.22 17.21 -2.88
CA GLU A 124 5.47 17.83 -1.59
C GLU A 124 4.38 18.88 -1.28
N ASP A 125 4.06 19.03 0.03
CA ASP A 125 3.18 20.09 0.52
C ASP A 125 3.72 21.48 0.11
N LYS A 126 3.00 22.17 -0.75
CA LYS A 126 3.38 23.53 -1.22
C LYS A 126 2.68 24.63 -0.44
N ILE A 127 1.54 24.35 0.15
CA ILE A 127 0.70 25.31 0.86
C ILE A 127 0.50 24.81 2.29
N PRO A 128 0.87 25.59 3.31
CA PRO A 128 0.65 25.22 4.70
C PRO A 128 -0.82 24.90 5.00
N ASN A 129 -1.05 23.86 5.78
CA ASN A 129 -2.39 23.42 6.24
C ASN A 129 -3.36 23.02 5.12
N ARG A 130 -2.90 22.84 3.88
CA ARG A 130 -3.69 22.27 2.80
C ARG A 130 -3.46 20.76 2.74
N TYR A 131 -4.55 20.01 2.66
CA TYR A 131 -4.54 18.56 2.47
C TYR A 131 -4.72 18.23 0.99
N PHE A 132 -3.93 17.30 0.48
CA PHE A 132 -4.18 16.70 -0.83
C PHE A 132 -5.45 15.87 -0.82
N THR A 133 -6.28 16.04 -1.83
CA THR A 133 -7.50 15.28 -2.07
C THR A 133 -7.37 14.44 -3.33
N GLU A 134 -8.31 13.54 -3.56
CA GLU A 134 -8.31 12.68 -4.75
C GLU A 134 -8.47 13.42 -6.06
N ASN A 135 -8.93 14.67 -6.02
CA ASN A 135 -9.13 15.53 -7.20
C ASN A 135 -7.82 16.19 -7.70
N GLU A 136 -6.74 16.10 -6.94
CA GLU A 136 -5.45 16.65 -7.35
C GLU A 136 -4.83 15.83 -8.49
N ASN A 137 -4.17 16.52 -9.41
CA ASN A 137 -3.38 15.88 -10.45
C ASN A 137 -2.18 15.14 -9.87
N ALA A 138 -1.69 14.13 -10.62
CA ALA A 138 -0.44 13.48 -10.27
C ALA A 138 0.73 14.45 -10.36
N ASP A 139 1.63 14.35 -9.39
CA ASP A 139 2.89 15.08 -9.40
C ASP A 139 3.78 14.64 -10.59
N GLU A 140 4.55 15.54 -11.15
CA GLU A 140 5.41 15.28 -12.32
C GLU A 140 6.70 14.53 -11.94
N ALA A 141 7.03 14.43 -10.65
CA ALA A 141 8.18 13.65 -10.20
C ALA A 141 7.96 12.14 -10.42
N PHE A 142 9.04 11.38 -10.30
CA PHE A 142 9.09 9.96 -10.66
C PHE A 142 7.93 9.14 -10.08
N LEU A 143 7.68 9.21 -8.77
CA LEU A 143 6.62 8.39 -8.16
C LEU A 143 5.21 8.87 -8.54
N GLY A 144 4.98 10.16 -8.74
CA GLY A 144 3.70 10.67 -9.23
C GLY A 144 3.39 10.14 -10.62
N MET A 145 4.36 10.16 -11.52
CA MET A 145 4.23 9.59 -12.86
C MET A 145 4.04 8.08 -12.86
N VAL A 146 4.73 7.36 -11.96
CA VAL A 146 4.51 5.91 -11.79
C VAL A 146 3.08 5.62 -11.31
N CYS A 147 2.59 6.35 -10.31
CA CYS A 147 1.22 6.20 -9.81
C CYS A 147 0.19 6.49 -10.90
N LYS A 148 0.39 7.55 -11.69
CA LYS A 148 -0.48 7.91 -12.82
C LYS A 148 -0.58 6.78 -13.84
N LYS A 149 0.54 6.27 -14.31
CA LYS A 149 0.56 5.15 -15.26
C LYS A 149 -0.06 3.87 -14.67
N TRP A 150 0.18 3.63 -13.39
CA TRP A 150 -0.40 2.48 -12.69
C TRP A 150 -1.92 2.58 -12.63
N GLU A 151 -2.48 3.70 -12.16
CA GLU A 151 -3.92 3.91 -12.12
C GLU A 151 -4.57 3.80 -13.51
N GLN A 152 -3.96 4.41 -14.53
CA GLN A 152 -4.42 4.30 -15.93
C GLN A 152 -4.43 2.84 -16.43
N SER A 153 -3.43 2.03 -16.04
CA SER A 153 -3.34 0.65 -16.50
C SER A 153 -4.43 -0.27 -15.93
N VAL A 154 -4.99 0.04 -14.76
CA VAL A 154 -6.11 -0.72 -14.18
C VAL A 154 -7.48 -0.17 -14.58
N GLU A 155 -7.57 1.13 -14.89
CA GLU A 155 -8.81 1.79 -15.36
C GLU A 155 -9.36 1.15 -16.65
N ALA A 156 -8.50 0.57 -17.47
CA ALA A 156 -8.91 -0.15 -18.67
C ALA A 156 -9.89 -1.32 -18.37
N ALA A 157 -9.93 -1.84 -17.15
CA ALA A 157 -10.90 -2.86 -16.74
C ALA A 157 -12.35 -2.32 -16.69
N GLU A 158 -12.55 -1.00 -16.58
CA GLU A 158 -13.90 -0.39 -16.60
C GLU A 158 -14.60 -0.63 -17.94
N GLN A 159 -13.85 -0.71 -19.04
CA GLN A 159 -14.39 -1.01 -20.37
C GLN A 159 -14.97 -2.43 -20.47
N LEU A 160 -14.62 -3.32 -19.53
CA LEU A 160 -15.16 -4.68 -19.41
C LEU A 160 -16.38 -4.74 -18.47
N GLY A 161 -16.91 -3.60 -18.02
CA GLY A 161 -18.00 -3.54 -17.05
C GLY A 161 -17.57 -3.89 -15.62
N ILE A 162 -16.27 -3.87 -15.32
CA ILE A 162 -15.70 -4.13 -14.00
C ILE A 162 -15.58 -2.80 -13.25
N ARG A 163 -16.13 -2.72 -12.04
CA ARG A 163 -15.96 -1.56 -11.16
C ARG A 163 -14.51 -1.51 -10.67
N VAL A 164 -13.84 -0.37 -10.86
CA VAL A 164 -12.43 -0.20 -10.48
C VAL A 164 -12.30 0.77 -9.30
N CYS A 165 -11.73 0.30 -8.20
CA CYS A 165 -11.42 1.13 -7.03
C CYS A 165 -9.91 1.13 -6.81
N LYS A 166 -9.32 2.32 -6.66
CA LYS A 166 -7.87 2.50 -6.47
C LYS A 166 -7.60 3.10 -5.09
N LEU A 167 -6.81 2.43 -4.28
CA LEU A 167 -6.47 2.88 -2.92
C LEU A 167 -5.09 3.52 -2.91
N ARG A 168 -5.02 4.86 -2.89
CA ARG A 168 -3.79 5.65 -2.75
C ARG A 168 -3.28 5.54 -1.32
N THR A 169 -2.47 4.54 -1.08
CA THR A 169 -2.04 4.10 0.24
C THR A 169 -0.93 4.99 0.78
N GLY A 170 -1.07 5.45 2.03
CA GLY A 170 -0.03 6.13 2.80
C GLY A 170 1.02 5.19 3.35
N ILE A 171 1.81 5.67 4.31
CA ILE A 171 2.82 4.85 4.98
C ILE A 171 2.12 3.80 5.84
N VAL A 172 2.23 2.53 5.46
CA VAL A 172 1.61 1.41 6.19
C VAL A 172 2.40 1.10 7.44
N LEU A 173 1.72 1.11 8.58
CA LEU A 173 2.29 0.74 9.87
C LEU A 173 1.89 -0.71 10.21
N SER A 174 2.90 -1.57 10.39
CA SER A 174 2.75 -2.98 10.75
C SER A 174 4.02 -3.50 11.40
N ASN A 175 3.89 -4.35 12.42
CA ASN A 175 5.04 -5.00 13.06
C ASN A 175 5.70 -6.06 12.14
N ASP A 176 4.99 -6.53 11.11
CA ASP A 176 5.48 -7.58 10.21
C ASP A 176 6.51 -7.07 9.19
N GLY A 177 6.70 -5.74 9.06
CA GLY A 177 7.67 -5.18 8.13
C GLY A 177 7.40 -3.73 7.73
N GLY A 178 7.97 -3.34 6.57
CA GLY A 178 7.80 -2.00 6.00
C GLY A 178 8.43 -0.89 6.85
N ALA A 179 7.93 0.33 6.67
CA ALA A 179 8.50 1.53 7.31
C ALA A 179 8.54 1.44 8.85
N TYR A 180 7.55 0.80 9.47
CA TYR A 180 7.50 0.67 10.92
C TYR A 180 8.72 -0.06 11.49
N LYS A 181 9.15 -1.14 10.81
CA LYS A 181 10.35 -1.90 11.19
C LYS A 181 11.62 -1.05 11.12
N GLU A 182 11.71 -0.16 10.13
CA GLU A 182 12.83 0.76 9.97
C GLU A 182 12.88 1.80 11.10
N PHE A 183 11.74 2.32 11.55
CA PHE A 183 11.66 3.18 12.72
C PHE A 183 12.08 2.45 14.02
N LYS A 184 11.77 1.15 14.14
CA LYS A 184 12.12 0.33 15.31
C LYS A 184 13.58 -0.08 15.36
N ALA A 185 14.24 -0.23 14.22
CA ALA A 185 15.60 -0.80 14.16
C ALA A 185 16.62 -0.05 15.05
N PRO A 186 16.71 1.30 15.03
CA PRO A 186 17.65 2.03 15.88
C PRO A 186 17.30 1.95 17.38
N LEU A 187 16.02 1.71 17.73
CA LEU A 187 15.60 1.56 19.11
C LEU A 187 16.18 0.34 19.81
N LYS A 188 16.69 -0.65 19.07
CA LYS A 188 17.44 -1.77 19.64
C LYS A 188 18.66 -1.26 20.43
N LEU A 189 19.27 -0.17 19.94
CA LEU A 189 20.38 0.52 20.57
C LEU A 189 19.93 1.70 21.47
N GLY A 190 18.64 1.83 21.74
CA GLY A 190 18.10 2.92 22.54
C GLY A 190 18.05 4.27 21.84
N VAL A 191 18.17 4.32 20.50
CA VAL A 191 18.16 5.56 19.71
C VAL A 191 16.84 5.74 18.99
N ALA A 192 16.15 6.87 19.20
CA ALA A 192 15.01 7.30 18.42
C ALA A 192 15.48 8.22 17.28
N SER A 193 15.60 7.69 16.07
CA SER A 193 16.17 8.40 14.91
C SER A 193 15.14 9.28 14.23
N ILE A 194 15.19 10.59 14.51
CA ILE A 194 14.36 11.61 13.86
C ILE A 194 15.03 12.02 12.55
N LEU A 195 14.33 11.86 11.42
CA LEU A 195 14.90 12.11 10.10
C LEU A 195 14.89 13.61 9.77
N GLY A 196 16.06 14.17 9.43
CA GLY A 196 16.23 15.60 9.15
C GLY A 196 15.83 16.47 10.35
N ASN A 197 14.98 17.47 10.13
CA ASN A 197 14.43 18.31 11.18
C ASN A 197 13.19 17.70 11.88
N GLY A 198 12.68 16.59 11.37
CA GLY A 198 11.53 15.87 11.91
C GLY A 198 10.17 16.55 11.72
N LYS A 199 10.11 17.67 10.99
CA LYS A 199 8.87 18.44 10.79
C LYS A 199 8.04 17.94 9.60
N GLN A 200 8.64 17.13 8.70
CA GLN A 200 7.92 16.60 7.54
C GLN A 200 6.72 15.78 7.99
N MET A 201 5.58 16.05 7.34
CA MET A 201 4.32 15.39 7.62
C MET A 201 4.26 14.01 6.96
N VAL A 202 3.81 13.03 7.71
CA VAL A 202 3.66 11.63 7.32
C VAL A 202 2.17 11.29 7.34
N SER A 203 1.60 11.05 6.17
CA SER A 203 0.28 10.43 6.03
C SER A 203 0.44 8.92 6.10
N TRP A 204 -0.11 8.31 7.12
CA TRP A 204 0.07 6.92 7.50
C TRP A 204 -1.27 6.19 7.58
N ILE A 205 -1.23 4.86 7.65
CA ILE A 205 -2.39 4.01 7.92
C ILE A 205 -1.96 2.75 8.67
N HIS A 206 -2.80 2.29 9.62
CA HIS A 206 -2.62 0.99 10.24
C HIS A 206 -2.96 -0.13 9.24
N VAL A 207 -2.19 -1.22 9.22
CA VAL A 207 -2.36 -2.30 8.24
C VAL A 207 -3.76 -2.91 8.28
N ASP A 208 -4.38 -3.05 9.47
CA ASP A 208 -5.74 -3.58 9.58
C ASP A 208 -6.79 -2.62 9.01
N ASP A 209 -6.65 -1.30 9.21
CA ASP A 209 -7.55 -0.34 8.58
C ASP A 209 -7.39 -0.33 7.06
N LEU A 210 -6.18 -0.50 6.54
CA LEU A 210 -5.96 -0.66 5.10
C LEU A 210 -6.67 -1.93 4.57
N CYS A 211 -6.50 -3.06 5.24
CA CYS A 211 -7.19 -4.32 4.86
C CYS A 211 -8.71 -4.16 4.90
N ARG A 212 -9.24 -3.48 5.91
CA ARG A 212 -10.67 -3.16 6.01
C ARG A 212 -11.15 -2.24 4.89
N GLN A 213 -10.31 -1.32 4.41
CA GLN A 213 -10.65 -0.48 3.25
C GLN A 213 -10.72 -1.29 1.95
N TYR A 214 -9.87 -2.30 1.76
CA TYR A 214 -10.00 -3.24 0.64
C TYR A 214 -11.33 -4.00 0.69
N LEU A 215 -11.70 -4.51 1.86
CA LEU A 215 -12.97 -5.19 2.07
C LEU A 215 -14.16 -4.26 1.89
N PHE A 216 -14.06 -3.03 2.40
CA PHE A 216 -15.09 -2.01 2.25
C PHE A 216 -15.30 -1.64 0.78
N ALA A 217 -14.21 -1.50 0.00
CA ALA A 217 -14.29 -1.26 -1.44
C ALA A 217 -14.88 -2.46 -2.21
N LEU A 218 -14.65 -3.69 -1.75
CA LEU A 218 -15.27 -4.89 -2.31
C LEU A 218 -16.78 -4.92 -2.07
N GLU A 219 -17.19 -4.60 -0.83
CA GLU A 219 -18.58 -4.77 -0.34
C GLU A 219 -19.48 -3.56 -0.64
N ASN A 220 -18.91 -2.37 -0.90
CA ASN A 220 -19.65 -1.13 -1.19
C ASN A 220 -19.68 -0.81 -2.69
N ASP A 221 -20.78 -1.13 -3.35
CA ASP A 221 -20.93 -0.94 -4.80
C ASP A 221 -20.90 0.54 -5.25
N LYS A 222 -21.04 1.50 -4.32
CA LYS A 222 -20.94 2.93 -4.62
C LYS A 222 -19.50 3.42 -4.72
N MET A 223 -18.51 2.64 -4.23
CA MET A 223 -17.11 3.01 -4.33
C MET A 223 -16.59 2.74 -5.74
N ASN A 224 -16.21 3.79 -6.45
CA ASN A 224 -15.54 3.75 -7.76
C ASN A 224 -14.48 4.83 -7.87
N GLY A 225 -13.43 4.62 -8.66
CA GLY A 225 -12.32 5.56 -8.82
C GLY A 225 -11.31 5.53 -7.68
N SER A 226 -10.62 6.64 -7.44
CA SER A 226 -9.52 6.73 -6.47
C SER A 226 -10.00 7.17 -5.09
N TYR A 227 -9.41 6.57 -4.04
CA TYR A 227 -9.61 6.92 -2.63
C TYR A 227 -8.27 6.96 -1.91
N ASN A 228 -8.08 7.96 -1.05
CA ASN A 228 -6.92 8.02 -0.19
C ASN A 228 -7.04 7.04 0.98
N ALA A 229 -6.11 6.12 1.06
CA ALA A 229 -6.01 5.14 2.13
C ALA A 229 -4.99 5.62 3.17
N VAL A 230 -5.38 6.61 3.95
CA VAL A 230 -4.60 7.23 5.04
C VAL A 230 -5.46 7.39 6.28
N ALA A 231 -4.83 7.39 7.45
CA ALA A 231 -5.49 7.70 8.72
C ALA A 231 -5.92 9.18 8.80
N PRO A 232 -6.93 9.52 9.63
CA PRO A 232 -7.50 10.88 9.69
C PRO A 232 -6.52 11.97 10.09
N LYS A 233 -5.48 11.62 10.84
CA LYS A 233 -4.52 12.58 11.41
C LYS A 233 -3.10 12.27 10.96
N PRO A 234 -2.60 12.94 9.91
CA PRO A 234 -1.17 12.92 9.59
C PRO A 234 -0.37 13.45 10.77
N VAL A 235 0.84 12.95 10.96
CA VAL A 235 1.72 13.37 12.06
C VAL A 235 3.10 13.75 11.52
N SER A 236 3.86 14.56 12.29
CA SER A 236 5.24 14.84 11.93
C SER A 236 6.10 13.56 12.08
N ASN A 237 7.19 13.45 11.31
CA ASN A 237 8.16 12.38 11.47
C ASN A 237 8.67 12.29 12.93
N LYS A 238 8.92 13.43 13.56
CA LYS A 238 9.31 13.49 14.98
C LYS A 238 8.23 12.86 15.87
N THR A 239 6.96 13.22 15.70
CA THR A 239 5.84 12.67 16.49
C THR A 239 5.75 11.17 16.31
N LEU A 240 5.77 10.67 15.06
CA LEU A 240 5.74 9.25 14.74
C LEU A 240 6.89 8.50 15.41
N THR A 241 8.12 9.00 15.24
CA THR A 241 9.33 8.37 15.81
C THR A 241 9.28 8.30 17.33
N LEU A 242 8.85 9.39 17.99
CA LEU A 242 8.80 9.42 19.45
C LEU A 242 7.66 8.57 20.01
N GLU A 243 6.52 8.49 19.34
CA GLU A 243 5.42 7.62 19.77
C GLU A 243 5.80 6.13 19.67
N ILE A 244 6.48 5.74 18.59
CA ILE A 244 7.04 4.38 18.46
C ILE A 244 8.07 4.13 19.58
N ALA A 245 9.00 5.07 19.79
CA ALA A 245 10.03 4.92 20.81
C ALA A 245 9.45 4.77 22.23
N LYS A 246 8.44 5.56 22.56
CA LYS A 246 7.73 5.50 23.85
C LYS A 246 7.08 4.13 24.07
N ASN A 247 6.41 3.57 23.07
CA ASN A 247 5.74 2.26 23.19
C ASN A 247 6.73 1.08 23.24
N VAL A 248 7.87 1.19 22.53
CA VAL A 248 8.89 0.11 22.46
C VAL A 248 9.83 0.14 23.68
N LYS A 249 10.21 1.31 24.17
CA LYS A 249 11.26 1.50 25.19
C LYS A 249 10.80 2.24 26.45
N GLY A 250 9.55 2.66 26.53
CA GLY A 250 9.07 3.49 27.65
C GLY A 250 9.80 4.84 27.70
N LYS A 251 10.58 5.04 28.74
CA LYS A 251 11.41 6.26 28.92
C LYS A 251 12.89 6.07 28.54
N PHE A 252 13.29 4.87 28.13
CA PHE A 252 14.71 4.49 27.93
C PHE A 252 15.12 4.60 26.46
N TYR A 253 15.07 5.82 25.92
CA TYR A 253 15.61 6.12 24.59
C TYR A 253 16.15 7.55 24.52
N ILE A 254 17.06 7.75 23.57
CA ILE A 254 17.66 9.07 23.29
C ILE A 254 17.18 9.52 21.89
N PRO A 255 16.46 10.64 21.76
CA PRO A 255 16.09 11.19 20.47
C PRO A 255 17.32 11.81 19.79
N VAL A 256 17.61 11.39 18.56
CA VAL A 256 18.73 11.87 17.76
C VAL A 256 18.24 12.30 16.39
N HIS A 257 18.60 13.52 15.98
CA HIS A 257 18.32 13.99 14.62
C HIS A 257 19.38 13.44 13.65
N VAL A 258 18.93 12.71 12.62
CA VAL A 258 19.79 12.25 11.52
C VAL A 258 19.87 13.36 10.47
N PRO A 259 21.05 13.99 10.25
CA PRO A 259 21.17 15.09 9.31
C PRO A 259 20.78 14.72 7.88
N THR A 260 20.17 15.64 7.16
CA THR A 260 19.68 15.42 5.78
C THR A 260 20.80 14.95 4.84
N PHE A 261 22.03 15.46 5.00
CA PHE A 261 23.15 15.04 4.16
C PHE A 261 23.52 13.55 4.38
N VAL A 262 23.42 13.05 5.63
CA VAL A 262 23.64 11.64 5.95
C VAL A 262 22.59 10.77 5.25
N LEU A 263 21.31 11.18 5.30
CA LEU A 263 20.23 10.48 4.63
C LEU A 263 20.43 10.45 3.10
N LYS A 264 20.88 11.55 2.52
CA LYS A 264 21.20 11.62 1.08
C LYS A 264 22.34 10.67 0.70
N ILE A 265 23.40 10.58 1.51
CA ILE A 265 24.51 9.65 1.26
C ILE A 265 24.04 8.20 1.35
N MET A 266 23.27 7.85 2.40
CA MET A 266 22.81 6.48 2.63
C MET A 266 21.76 6.01 1.62
N MET A 267 20.82 6.88 1.23
CA MET A 267 19.63 6.50 0.47
C MET A 267 19.63 7.01 -0.98
N GLY A 268 20.53 7.94 -1.32
CA GLY A 268 20.55 8.58 -2.62
C GLY A 268 19.21 9.28 -2.93
N ASP A 269 18.72 9.15 -4.18
CA ASP A 269 17.49 9.79 -4.65
C ASP A 269 16.25 9.42 -3.83
N ARG A 270 16.22 8.24 -3.21
CA ARG A 270 15.11 7.80 -2.34
C ARG A 270 14.91 8.70 -1.12
N SER A 271 15.97 9.43 -0.72
CA SER A 271 15.92 10.35 0.42
C SER A 271 14.86 11.45 0.25
N VAL A 272 14.52 11.83 -0.97
CA VAL A 272 13.47 12.82 -1.27
C VAL A 272 12.13 12.36 -0.69
N GLU A 273 11.80 11.06 -0.83
CA GLU A 273 10.51 10.52 -0.38
C GLU A 273 10.35 10.50 1.15
N ILE A 274 11.44 10.32 1.87
CA ILE A 274 11.40 10.29 3.35
C ILE A 274 11.54 11.68 3.99
N LEU A 275 11.98 12.66 3.21
CA LEU A 275 12.20 14.04 3.67
C LEU A 275 11.06 14.99 3.27
N LYS A 276 10.27 14.64 2.24
CA LYS A 276 9.14 15.46 1.82
C LYS A 276 7.96 15.33 2.80
N SER A 277 7.19 16.39 2.93
CA SER A 277 5.87 16.38 3.56
C SER A 277 4.81 16.00 2.53
N ALA A 278 3.89 15.13 2.89
CA ALA A 278 2.68 14.86 2.12
C ALA A 278 1.50 14.72 3.07
N THR A 279 0.70 15.78 3.16
CA THR A 279 -0.47 15.86 4.04
C THR A 279 -1.72 15.53 3.23
N VAL A 280 -2.26 14.33 3.44
CA VAL A 280 -3.33 13.76 2.59
C VAL A 280 -4.62 13.60 3.38
N SER A 281 -5.76 14.02 2.80
CA SER A 281 -7.09 13.86 3.38
C SER A 281 -7.63 12.44 3.16
N CYS A 282 -8.37 11.95 4.16
CA CYS A 282 -9.18 10.73 4.08
C CYS A 282 -10.69 11.02 4.01
N ASP A 283 -11.09 12.27 3.74
CA ASP A 283 -12.50 12.66 3.90
C ASP A 283 -13.41 11.91 2.93
N LYS A 284 -12.99 11.70 1.69
CA LYS A 284 -13.78 10.97 0.68
C LYS A 284 -14.15 9.55 1.13
N ILE A 285 -13.23 8.81 1.76
CA ILE A 285 -13.55 7.45 2.24
C ILE A 285 -14.42 7.47 3.49
N LYS A 286 -14.29 8.49 4.35
CA LYS A 286 -15.18 8.72 5.50
C LYS A 286 -16.60 9.07 5.03
N GLU A 287 -16.74 9.94 4.04
CA GLU A 287 -18.03 10.29 3.41
C GLU A 287 -18.68 9.08 2.74
N ALA A 288 -17.89 8.13 2.23
CA ALA A 288 -18.39 6.84 1.74
C ALA A 288 -18.89 5.92 2.88
N GLY A 289 -18.68 6.27 4.16
CA GLY A 289 -19.15 5.54 5.34
C GLY A 289 -18.09 4.67 6.03
N PHE A 290 -16.82 4.78 5.65
CA PHE A 290 -15.75 4.01 6.32
C PHE A 290 -15.44 4.56 7.71
N THR A 291 -15.31 3.66 8.69
CA THR A 291 -14.91 3.99 10.07
C THR A 291 -13.57 3.34 10.40
N PHE A 292 -12.60 4.16 10.83
CA PHE A 292 -11.28 3.71 11.24
C PHE A 292 -11.31 3.05 12.63
N LEU A 293 -10.55 1.97 12.79
CA LEU A 293 -10.27 1.37 14.10
C LEU A 293 -9.16 2.14 14.82
N TYR A 294 -8.18 2.62 14.06
CA TYR A 294 -6.99 3.30 14.58
C TYR A 294 -6.87 4.72 13.98
N PRO A 295 -7.73 5.67 14.45
CA PRO A 295 -7.78 7.01 13.88
C PRO A 295 -6.63 7.93 14.34
N SER A 296 -5.88 7.54 15.38
CA SER A 296 -4.74 8.30 15.90
C SER A 296 -3.47 7.45 15.95
N ILE A 297 -2.32 8.12 15.91
CA ILE A 297 -1.02 7.44 15.89
C ILE A 297 -0.77 6.68 17.19
N GLU A 298 -1.25 7.20 18.31
CA GLU A 298 -1.13 6.60 19.63
C GLU A 298 -1.86 5.24 19.64
N ALA A 299 -3.14 5.21 19.22
CA ALA A 299 -3.94 3.99 19.15
C ALA A 299 -3.32 2.95 18.19
N ALA A 300 -2.79 3.41 17.05
CA ALA A 300 -2.17 2.53 16.06
C ALA A 300 -0.88 1.90 16.59
N VAL A 301 0.00 2.69 17.20
CA VAL A 301 1.28 2.21 17.73
C VAL A 301 1.07 1.32 18.96
N GLU A 302 0.14 1.69 19.84
CA GLU A 302 -0.24 0.85 21.00
C GLU A 302 -0.70 -0.54 20.52
N GLU A 303 -1.58 -0.61 19.53
CA GLU A 303 -2.06 -1.90 18.99
C GLU A 303 -0.94 -2.74 18.37
N ILE A 304 -0.07 -2.10 17.55
CA ILE A 304 1.07 -2.79 16.91
C ILE A 304 2.03 -3.38 17.95
N GLU A 305 2.18 -2.75 19.12
CA GLU A 305 3.10 -3.17 20.18
C GLU A 305 2.43 -4.05 21.25
N LYS A 306 1.12 -4.26 21.21
CA LYS A 306 0.46 -5.27 22.04
C LYS A 306 1.04 -6.65 21.73
N LYS A 307 1.54 -7.33 22.73
CA LYS A 307 2.15 -8.67 22.66
C LYS A 307 1.10 -9.76 22.67
#